data_d8ec8cc83eacbbd46a4ba18012441c12
#
_entry.id   d8ec8cc83eacbbd46a4ba18012441c12
#
_cell.length_a   1.000
_cell.length_b   1.000
_cell.length_c   1.000
_cell.angle_alpha   90.00
_cell.angle_beta   90.00
_cell.angle_gamma   90.00
#
_symmetry.space_group_name_H-M   'P 1'
#
loop_
_entity.id
_entity.type
_entity.pdbx_description
1 polymer ?
#
loop_
_entity_poly.entity_id
_entity_poly.type
_entity_poly.pdbx_seq_one_letter_code
_entity_poly.pdbx_strand_id
1 'polypeptide(L)'
;MTKMKTMDGNTAAAYISYAFTDVAAIYPITPSSPMAEVVDEWAAQGKKNLFGQTVKVQEMQSEAGASGAVHGSLQGGALTTTYTASQGLLLMIPNMYKMLSLIHI
;
A
#
# COMPACT_ATOMS: atom_id res chain seq x y z
N MET A 1 13.60 1.31 25.30
CA MET A 1 14.91 1.25 24.62
C MET A 1 14.71 1.27 23.11
N THR A 2 15.43 2.14 22.42
CA THR A 2 15.32 2.27 20.96
C THR A 2 16.10 1.17 20.26
N LYS A 3 15.46 0.48 19.35
CA LYS A 3 16.13 -0.49 18.48
C LYS A 3 16.53 0.18 17.17
N MET A 4 17.74 -0.09 16.74
CA MET A 4 18.26 0.39 15.47
C MET A 4 18.55 -0.80 14.57
N LYS A 5 18.22 -0.66 13.28
CA LYS A 5 18.42 -1.71 12.31
C LYS A 5 18.78 -1.11 10.96
N THR A 6 19.78 -1.71 10.32
CA THR A 6 20.15 -1.31 8.96
C THR A 6 19.24 -2.01 7.95
N MET A 7 18.66 -1.24 7.02
CA MET A 7 17.82 -1.78 5.97
C MET A 7 17.83 -0.86 4.76
N ASP A 8 17.43 -1.38 3.61
CA ASP A 8 17.32 -0.55 2.42
C ASP A 8 16.09 0.37 2.48
N GLY A 9 16.05 1.34 1.56
CA GLY A 9 14.97 2.34 1.57
C GLY A 9 13.58 1.74 1.35
N ASN A 10 13.47 0.75 0.47
CA ASN A 10 12.19 0.08 0.22
C ASN A 10 11.68 -0.62 1.48
N THR A 11 12.55 -1.33 2.17
CA THR A 11 12.17 -2.02 3.40
C THR A 11 11.78 -1.03 4.50
N ALA A 12 12.53 0.07 4.63
CA ALA A 12 12.23 1.09 5.63
C ALA A 12 10.87 1.75 5.36
N ALA A 13 10.60 2.10 4.12
CA ALA A 13 9.31 2.69 3.74
C ALA A 13 8.16 1.72 3.99
N ALA A 14 8.35 0.45 3.63
CA ALA A 14 7.35 -0.59 3.85
C ALA A 14 7.09 -0.79 5.34
N TYR A 15 8.13 -0.77 6.16
CA TYR A 15 8.00 -0.95 7.61
C TYR A 15 7.08 0.11 8.22
N ILE A 16 7.30 1.37 7.88
CA ILE A 16 6.49 2.46 8.42
C ILE A 16 5.08 2.45 7.83
N SER A 17 4.94 2.26 6.52
CA SER A 17 3.62 2.27 5.88
C SER A 17 2.76 1.11 6.37
N TYR A 18 3.36 -0.06 6.61
CA TYR A 18 2.63 -1.23 7.13
C TYR A 18 1.93 -0.91 8.45
N ALA A 19 2.60 -0.17 9.33
CA ALA A 19 2.05 0.15 10.65
C ALA A 19 0.74 0.92 10.56
N PHE A 20 0.54 1.71 9.52
CA PHE A 20 -0.64 2.57 9.36
C PHE A 20 -1.62 2.06 8.30
N THR A 21 -1.44 0.85 7.79
CA THR A 21 -2.22 0.33 6.67
C THR A 21 -3.19 -0.74 7.13
N ASP A 22 -4.44 -0.64 6.69
CA ASP A 22 -5.44 -1.70 6.84
C ASP A 22 -5.47 -2.60 5.61
N VAL A 23 -5.43 -2.00 4.44
CA VAL A 23 -5.49 -2.71 3.15
C VAL A 23 -4.36 -2.21 2.25
N ALA A 24 -3.66 -3.12 1.63
CA ALA A 24 -2.68 -2.79 0.59
C ALA A 24 -3.15 -3.37 -0.74
N ALA A 25 -3.46 -2.52 -1.69
CA ALA A 25 -3.81 -2.91 -3.04
C ALA A 25 -2.59 -2.68 -3.93
N ILE A 26 -2.06 -3.74 -4.52
CA ILE A 26 -0.77 -3.69 -5.19
C ILE A 26 -0.82 -4.24 -6.60
N TYR A 27 0.06 -3.70 -7.43
CA TYR A 27 0.47 -4.28 -8.70
C TYR A 27 1.97 -4.03 -8.79
N PRO A 28 2.81 -5.02 -8.41
CA PRO A 28 4.24 -4.80 -8.23
C PRO A 28 4.93 -4.31 -9.50
N ILE A 29 5.77 -3.29 -9.36
CA ILE A 29 6.55 -2.73 -10.45
C ILE A 29 7.89 -2.25 -9.93
N THR A 30 8.96 -2.54 -10.66
CA THR A 30 10.31 -2.09 -10.34
C THR A 30 10.41 -0.56 -10.54
N PRO A 31 11.06 0.20 -9.63
CA PRO A 31 11.84 -0.25 -8.49
C PRO A 31 11.08 -0.37 -7.15
N SER A 32 9.78 -0.22 -7.13
CA SER A 32 9.01 -0.24 -5.89
C SER A 32 8.49 -1.62 -5.49
N SER A 33 8.65 -2.63 -6.35
CA SER A 33 8.16 -3.98 -6.06
C SER A 33 8.70 -4.56 -4.75
N PRO A 34 9.96 -4.30 -4.32
CA PRO A 34 10.40 -4.80 -3.01
C PRO A 34 9.54 -4.34 -1.83
N MET A 35 8.96 -3.14 -1.88
CA MET A 35 8.04 -2.68 -0.84
C MET A 35 6.80 -3.55 -0.78
N ALA A 36 6.20 -3.83 -1.93
CA ALA A 36 5.00 -4.67 -2.00
C ALA A 36 5.30 -6.10 -1.57
N GLU A 37 6.44 -6.64 -1.98
CA GLU A 37 6.85 -7.99 -1.61
C GLU A 37 7.04 -8.15 -0.11
N VAL A 38 7.70 -7.18 0.53
CA VAL A 38 7.94 -7.21 1.97
C VAL A 38 6.62 -7.08 2.73
N VAL A 39 5.72 -6.21 2.30
CA VAL A 39 4.41 -6.06 2.92
C VAL A 39 3.60 -7.35 2.82
N ASP A 40 3.61 -7.99 1.64
CA ASP A 40 2.92 -9.24 1.43
C ASP A 40 3.49 -10.35 2.33
N GLU A 41 4.80 -10.43 2.44
CA GLU A 41 5.47 -11.40 3.31
C GLU A 41 5.07 -11.19 4.77
N TRP A 42 5.09 -9.96 5.25
CA TRP A 42 4.70 -9.66 6.62
C TRP A 42 3.24 -9.99 6.88
N ALA A 43 2.36 -9.70 5.94
CA ALA A 43 0.94 -10.02 6.08
C ALA A 43 0.73 -11.53 6.14
N ALA A 44 1.46 -12.30 5.33
CA ALA A 44 1.40 -13.75 5.36
C ALA A 44 1.91 -14.33 6.67
N GLN A 45 2.86 -13.66 7.32
CA GLN A 45 3.37 -14.06 8.63
C GLN A 45 2.45 -13.66 9.78
N GLY A 46 1.39 -12.92 9.50
CA GLY A 46 0.46 -12.47 10.53
C GLY A 46 0.91 -11.25 11.31
N LYS A 47 1.88 -10.49 10.78
CA LYS A 47 2.34 -9.27 11.45
C LYS A 47 1.19 -8.26 11.52
N LYS A 48 0.99 -7.69 12.71
CA LYS A 48 -0.10 -6.74 12.93
C LYS A 48 0.35 -5.31 12.68
N ASN A 49 -0.59 -4.48 12.23
CA ASN A 49 -0.37 -3.05 12.08
C ASN A 49 -0.49 -2.35 13.43
N LEU A 50 -0.43 -1.02 13.42
CA LEU A 50 -0.54 -0.22 14.64
C LEU A 50 -1.88 -0.41 15.35
N PHE A 51 -2.92 -0.76 14.60
CA PHE A 51 -4.28 -0.93 15.12
C PHE A 51 -4.58 -2.37 15.57
N GLY A 52 -3.59 -3.24 15.58
CA GLY A 52 -3.72 -4.60 16.06
C GLY A 52 -4.34 -5.59 15.07
N GLN A 53 -4.37 -5.24 13.79
CA GLN A 53 -4.94 -6.07 12.74
C GLN A 53 -3.88 -6.45 11.71
N THR A 54 -4.05 -7.61 11.09
CA THR A 54 -3.21 -8.01 9.96
C THR A 54 -3.63 -7.25 8.72
N VAL A 55 -2.65 -6.69 8.00
CA VAL A 55 -2.90 -5.97 6.77
C VAL A 55 -3.45 -6.93 5.71
N LYS A 56 -4.52 -6.54 5.05
CA LYS A 56 -5.05 -7.29 3.91
C LYS A 56 -4.32 -6.83 2.66
N VAL A 57 -3.60 -7.74 2.02
CA VAL A 57 -2.87 -7.45 0.79
C VAL A 57 -3.63 -8.07 -0.38
N GLN A 58 -3.93 -7.25 -1.37
CA GLN A 58 -4.64 -7.67 -2.56
C GLN A 58 -3.83 -7.31 -3.79
N GLU A 59 -3.38 -8.31 -4.53
CA GLU A 59 -2.67 -8.08 -5.79
C GLU A 59 -3.68 -7.92 -6.92
N MET A 60 -3.53 -6.83 -7.67
CA MET A 60 -4.43 -6.50 -8.75
C MET A 60 -3.78 -6.82 -10.10
N GLN A 61 -4.51 -6.58 -11.18
CA GLN A 61 -4.05 -6.94 -12.54
C GLN A 61 -3.49 -5.78 -13.33
N SER A 62 -3.55 -4.57 -12.77
CA SER A 62 -2.98 -3.37 -13.39
C SER A 62 -2.89 -2.27 -12.35
N GLU A 63 -2.12 -1.23 -12.69
CA GLU A 63 -2.01 -0.06 -11.82
C GLU A 63 -3.35 0.66 -11.71
N ALA A 64 -4.08 0.78 -12.80
CA ALA A 64 -5.42 1.38 -12.77
C ALA A 64 -6.38 0.55 -11.90
N GLY A 65 -6.28 -0.78 -11.99
CA GLY A 65 -7.07 -1.67 -11.13
C GLY A 65 -6.71 -1.51 -9.66
N ALA A 66 -5.41 -1.38 -9.36
CA ALA A 66 -4.96 -1.14 -8.00
C ALA A 66 -5.52 0.16 -7.45
N SER A 67 -5.50 1.24 -8.24
CA SER A 67 -6.06 2.52 -7.79
C SER A 67 -7.57 2.45 -7.60
N GLY A 68 -8.28 1.67 -8.41
CA GLY A 68 -9.70 1.42 -8.22
C GLY A 68 -9.99 0.71 -6.91
N ALA A 69 -9.19 -0.29 -6.57
CA ALA A 69 -9.29 -1.01 -5.30
C ALA A 69 -9.00 -0.08 -4.12
N VAL A 70 -8.01 0.79 -4.25
CA VAL A 70 -7.69 1.81 -3.24
C VAL A 70 -8.89 2.72 -3.02
N HIS A 71 -9.51 3.20 -4.09
CA HIS A 71 -10.68 4.07 -4.00
C HIS A 71 -11.83 3.38 -3.26
N GLY A 72 -12.11 2.13 -3.61
CA GLY A 72 -13.16 1.37 -2.94
C GLY A 72 -12.88 1.14 -1.45
N SER A 73 -11.64 0.81 -1.11
CA SER A 73 -11.24 0.62 0.28
C SER A 73 -11.37 1.89 1.09
N LEU A 74 -10.99 3.03 0.51
CA LEU A 74 -11.11 4.33 1.20
C LEU A 74 -12.56 4.69 1.45
N GLN A 75 -13.46 4.42 0.49
CA GLN A 75 -14.89 4.65 0.69
C GLN A 75 -15.47 3.76 1.79
N GLY A 76 -14.89 2.58 1.97
CA GLY A 76 -15.25 1.68 3.05
C GLY A 76 -14.68 2.05 4.42
N GLY A 77 -13.89 3.11 4.49
CA GLY A 77 -13.32 3.59 5.75
C GLY A 77 -11.97 3.00 6.13
N ALA A 78 -11.34 2.21 5.25
CA ALA A 78 -10.04 1.60 5.53
C ALA A 78 -8.90 2.55 5.15
N LEU A 79 -7.82 2.51 5.94
CA LEU A 79 -6.56 3.16 5.57
C LEU A 79 -5.86 2.27 4.55
N THR A 80 -5.67 2.78 3.36
CA THR A 80 -5.22 1.98 2.23
C THR A 80 -3.91 2.53 1.67
N THR A 81 -3.01 1.61 1.31
CA THR A 81 -1.70 1.94 0.74
C THR A 81 -1.52 1.21 -0.57
N THR A 82 -0.83 1.84 -1.51
CA THR A 82 -0.38 1.21 -2.73
C THR A 82 1.06 1.65 -3.01
N TYR A 83 1.77 0.83 -3.77
CA TYR A 83 3.16 1.08 -4.13
C TYR A 83 3.30 1.00 -5.63
N THR A 84 3.83 2.05 -6.24
CA THR A 84 3.98 2.09 -7.69
C THR A 84 5.17 2.96 -8.09
N ALA A 85 5.42 3.07 -9.39
CA ALA A 85 6.50 3.90 -9.91
C ALA A 85 6.17 4.33 -11.34
N SER A 86 6.70 5.48 -11.75
CA SER A 86 6.68 5.95 -13.14
C SER A 86 5.28 5.93 -13.77
N GLN A 87 5.15 5.17 -14.85
CA GLN A 87 3.89 5.12 -15.60
C GLN A 87 2.74 4.53 -14.82
N GLY A 88 3.01 3.67 -13.83
CA GLY A 88 1.96 3.14 -12.96
C GLY A 88 1.23 4.25 -12.23
N LEU A 89 1.95 5.23 -11.71
CA LEU A 89 1.35 6.40 -11.08
C LEU A 89 0.47 7.17 -12.07
N LEU A 90 0.96 7.35 -13.31
CA LEU A 90 0.18 8.06 -14.33
C LEU A 90 -1.13 7.33 -14.64
N LEU A 91 -1.13 6.01 -14.64
CA LEU A 91 -2.34 5.23 -14.88
C LEU A 91 -3.33 5.32 -13.72
N MET A 92 -2.89 5.72 -12.55
CA MET A 92 -3.74 5.90 -11.37
C MET A 92 -4.39 7.28 -11.31
N ILE A 93 -3.88 8.27 -12.05
CA ILE A 93 -4.32 9.67 -11.94
C ILE A 93 -5.83 9.84 -12.11
N PRO A 94 -6.52 9.25 -13.09
CA PRO A 94 -7.96 9.42 -13.19
C PRO A 94 -8.73 9.04 -11.94
N ASN A 95 -8.33 7.96 -11.27
CA ASN A 95 -8.95 7.55 -10.01
C ASN A 95 -8.57 8.49 -8.87
N MET A 96 -7.37 9.06 -8.90
CA MET A 96 -6.93 10.01 -7.89
C MET A 96 -7.83 11.25 -7.87
N TYR A 97 -8.25 11.74 -9.03
CA TYR A 97 -9.19 12.86 -9.10
C TYR A 97 -10.51 12.50 -8.43
N LYS A 98 -11.00 11.30 -8.64
CA LYS A 98 -12.23 10.84 -7.99
C LYS A 98 -12.08 10.76 -6.48
N MET A 99 -10.94 10.25 -6.00
CA MET A 99 -10.67 10.17 -4.56
C MET A 99 -10.68 11.55 -3.92
N LEU A 100 -10.04 12.53 -4.56
CA LEU A 100 -9.93 13.88 -4.03
C LEU A 100 -11.27 14.61 -4.02
N SER A 101 -12.15 14.30 -4.98
CA SER A 101 -13.44 14.98 -5.06
C SER A 101 -14.53 14.38 -4.18
N LEU A 102 -14.44 13.07 -3.91
CA LEU A 102 -15.47 12.35 -3.17
C LEU A 102 -15.07 12.01 -1.74
N ILE A 103 -13.77 11.89 -1.48
CA ILE A 103 -13.24 11.50 -0.19
C ILE A 103 -12.27 12.59 0.25
N HIS A 104 -12.61 13.31 1.30
CA HIS A 104 -11.69 14.29 1.86
C HIS A 104 -10.60 13.57 2.66
N ILE A 105 -9.39 13.86 2.30
CA ILE A 105 -8.22 13.28 2.94
C ILE A 105 -7.80 14.11 4.14
#